data_bc35f96e2328289a569f18e1ac606c13
#
_entry.id   bc35f96e2328289a569f18e1ac606c13
#
_cell.length_a   1.000
_cell.length_b   1.000
_cell.length_c   1.000
_cell.angle_alpha   90.00
_cell.angle_beta   90.00
_cell.angle_gamma   90.00
#
_symmetry.space_group_name_H-M   'P 1'
#
loop_
_entity.id
_entity.type
_entity.pdbx_description
1 polymer ?
#
loop_
_entity_poly.entity_id
_entity_poly.type
_entity_poly.pdbx_seq_one_letter_code
_entity_poly.pdbx_strand_id
1 'polypeptide(L)'
;MVQVTARILAIVGILTLQAYAVPVSKHSIESSSSLSFEVPTVASNSSIIAEVQLQRLAEIARGIALSRVTHASGQHEKCTQQTIRVRRDWRAFTRKEKKAYINSVLCLRELPSITPPDLAPGAKSRYDDFVVTHINQTQIIHYTGTFLAWHRHFTWSFEQTLRDECGYSGDFPYWNWGADVDALEKSEVFDGSDTSMSGNGAYMANQPEVILTLPGYPDVCLPAGSGGGCVTSGPFKDWKINLGPADLVIPGADVGTSENPLEYNPRCLRRDLTSAVLKKFNKFSDIVNLIVQNHDVWNFEMTMQGFPETGLIGVHGGGHFSMGGDPGRDVFVSPGDPAFWHHHSMVDRVWWIWQNLDWETRRDDISGTGTFLNKPPTPNTTLDTLIDLGFASGEPIAMKEIMSTTAGPYCYIYA
;
A
#
# COMPACT_ATOMS: atom_id res chain seq x y z
N MET A 1 42.83 -5.81 20.31
CA MET A 1 42.48 -6.82 19.30
C MET A 1 41.90 -8.04 20.02
N VAL A 2 40.59 -8.10 20.10
CA VAL A 2 39.84 -9.31 20.47
C VAL A 2 38.62 -9.34 19.60
N GLN A 3 38.59 -10.27 18.63
CA GLN A 3 37.43 -10.56 17.81
C GLN A 3 36.43 -11.36 18.66
N VAL A 4 35.21 -10.85 18.73
CA VAL A 4 34.04 -11.61 19.24
C VAL A 4 33.17 -11.96 18.05
N THR A 5 33.32 -13.19 17.59
CA THR A 5 32.42 -13.80 16.61
C THR A 5 31.18 -14.32 17.33
N ALA A 6 30.03 -13.69 17.14
CA ALA A 6 28.75 -14.20 17.61
C ALA A 6 28.22 -15.26 16.61
N ARG A 7 28.23 -16.53 17.03
CA ARG A 7 27.57 -17.63 16.35
C ARG A 7 26.09 -17.66 16.78
N ILE A 8 25.19 -17.43 15.85
CA ILE A 8 23.76 -17.70 16.06
C ILE A 8 23.53 -19.19 15.92
N LEU A 9 23.23 -19.87 17.05
CA LEU A 9 22.77 -21.24 17.06
C LEU A 9 21.28 -21.27 16.71
N ALA A 10 20.94 -21.92 15.60
CA ALA A 10 19.58 -22.27 15.29
C ALA A 10 19.10 -23.41 16.22
N ILE A 11 18.19 -23.11 17.14
CA ILE A 11 17.46 -24.12 17.94
C ILE A 11 16.17 -24.44 17.20
N VAL A 12 16.18 -25.59 16.50
CA VAL A 12 14.95 -26.23 15.99
C VAL A 12 14.39 -27.09 17.10
N GLY A 13 13.42 -26.58 17.82
CA GLY A 13 12.66 -27.35 18.82
C GLY A 13 11.51 -28.11 18.12
N ILE A 14 11.62 -29.43 18.05
CA ILE A 14 10.53 -30.31 17.61
C ILE A 14 9.61 -30.51 18.82
N LEU A 15 8.42 -29.92 18.80
CA LEU A 15 7.35 -30.21 19.75
C LEU A 15 6.50 -31.38 19.21
N THR A 16 6.62 -32.53 19.84
CA THR A 16 5.73 -33.68 19.63
C THR A 16 4.43 -33.47 20.42
N LEU A 17 3.34 -33.28 19.72
CA LEU A 17 1.99 -33.28 20.29
C LEU A 17 1.50 -34.72 20.45
N GLN A 18 1.33 -35.17 21.69
CA GLN A 18 0.60 -36.40 22.01
C GLN A 18 -0.90 -36.14 22.01
N ALA A 19 -1.62 -36.83 21.12
CA ALA A 19 -3.07 -36.79 21.07
C ALA A 19 -3.63 -37.76 22.11
N TYR A 20 -4.45 -37.26 23.03
CA TYR A 20 -5.30 -38.10 23.90
C TYR A 20 -6.65 -38.31 23.22
N ALA A 21 -6.98 -39.57 22.96
CA ALA A 21 -8.29 -39.98 22.47
C ALA A 21 -9.29 -40.11 23.64
N VAL A 22 -10.44 -39.45 23.55
CA VAL A 22 -11.58 -39.58 24.44
C VAL A 22 -12.64 -40.42 23.73
N PRO A 23 -13.23 -41.46 24.34
CA PRO A 23 -14.23 -42.31 23.69
C PRO A 23 -15.60 -41.62 23.59
N VAL A 24 -16.19 -41.62 22.39
CA VAL A 24 -17.53 -41.11 22.14
C VAL A 24 -18.53 -42.25 22.22
N SER A 25 -19.53 -42.12 23.09
CA SER A 25 -20.69 -43.03 23.17
C SER A 25 -21.69 -42.70 22.05
N LYS A 26 -22.17 -43.75 21.37
CA LYS A 26 -23.22 -43.68 20.35
C LYS A 26 -24.58 -43.43 21.00
N HIS A 27 -25.24 -42.33 20.64
CA HIS A 27 -26.67 -42.18 20.73
C HIS A 27 -27.22 -41.74 19.37
N SER A 28 -28.13 -42.57 18.87
CA SER A 28 -28.91 -42.33 17.66
C SER A 28 -30.00 -41.29 17.93
N ILE A 29 -30.13 -40.26 17.12
CA ILE A 29 -31.32 -39.41 17.01
C ILE A 29 -31.60 -39.10 15.54
N GLU A 30 -32.87 -39.22 15.23
CA GLU A 30 -33.52 -39.16 13.93
C GLU A 30 -33.44 -37.80 13.21
N SER A 31 -33.66 -37.89 11.90
CA SER A 31 -33.72 -36.86 10.89
C SER A 31 -34.64 -35.68 11.18
N SER A 32 -34.16 -34.42 10.96
CA SER A 32 -34.97 -33.36 10.37
C SER A 32 -34.13 -32.16 9.91
N SER A 33 -34.45 -31.65 8.72
CA SER A 33 -34.18 -30.33 8.11
C SER A 33 -32.73 -29.96 7.86
N SER A 34 -32.39 -29.91 6.57
CA SER A 34 -31.17 -29.35 5.99
C SER A 34 -31.06 -27.84 6.23
N LEU A 35 -30.31 -27.47 7.25
CA LEU A 35 -29.68 -26.16 7.32
C LEU A 35 -28.28 -26.34 6.75
N SER A 36 -28.06 -25.83 5.55
CA SER A 36 -26.72 -25.71 4.95
C SER A 36 -25.92 -24.68 5.75
N PHE A 37 -25.18 -25.15 6.74
CA PHE A 37 -24.08 -24.33 7.29
C PHE A 37 -22.96 -24.29 6.26
N GLU A 38 -22.72 -23.14 5.66
CA GLU A 38 -21.44 -22.87 4.99
C GLU A 38 -20.34 -22.98 6.05
N VAL A 39 -19.56 -24.05 5.94
CA VAL A 39 -18.33 -24.21 6.75
C VAL A 39 -17.37 -23.11 6.31
N PRO A 40 -16.91 -22.22 7.19
CA PRO A 40 -15.87 -21.26 6.83
C PRO A 40 -14.67 -22.03 6.29
N THR A 41 -14.18 -21.67 5.12
CA THR A 41 -12.95 -22.24 4.56
C THR A 41 -11.82 -21.97 5.56
N VAL A 42 -11.35 -23.01 6.22
CA VAL A 42 -10.21 -22.93 7.14
C VAL A 42 -9.00 -22.52 6.32
N ALA A 43 -8.40 -21.36 6.63
CA ALA A 43 -7.15 -20.92 6.01
C ALA A 43 -6.14 -22.08 6.08
N SER A 44 -5.42 -22.31 4.97
CA SER A 44 -4.42 -23.40 4.95
C SER A 44 -3.38 -23.16 6.06
N ASN A 45 -2.89 -24.21 6.70
CA ASN A 45 -1.87 -24.10 7.76
C ASN A 45 -0.66 -23.24 7.31
N SER A 46 -0.31 -23.26 6.02
CA SER A 46 0.78 -22.44 5.45
C SER A 46 0.49 -20.92 5.46
N SER A 47 -0.76 -20.52 5.24
CA SER A 47 -1.16 -19.09 5.29
C SER A 47 -1.10 -18.55 6.72
N ILE A 48 -1.60 -19.32 7.69
CA ILE A 48 -1.54 -18.95 9.12
C ILE A 48 -0.09 -18.83 9.59
N ILE A 49 0.78 -19.78 9.19
CA ILE A 49 2.20 -19.72 9.54
C ILE A 49 2.85 -18.47 8.99
N ALA A 50 2.59 -18.10 7.72
CA ALA A 50 3.16 -16.90 7.10
C ALA A 50 2.62 -15.62 7.74
N GLU A 51 1.35 -15.56 8.13
CA GLU A 51 0.77 -14.44 8.89
C GLU A 51 1.49 -14.25 10.23
N VAL A 52 1.64 -15.33 11.01
CA VAL A 52 2.36 -15.32 12.29
C VAL A 52 3.82 -14.91 12.12
N GLN A 53 4.46 -15.37 11.04
CA GLN A 53 5.85 -14.95 10.71
C GLN A 53 5.92 -13.44 10.42
N LEU A 54 5.03 -12.90 9.57
CA LEU A 54 5.01 -11.47 9.28
C LEU A 54 4.77 -10.64 10.55
N GLN A 55 3.84 -11.07 11.39
CA GLN A 55 3.55 -10.40 12.65
C GLN A 55 4.78 -10.41 13.57
N ARG A 56 5.49 -11.54 13.67
CA ARG A 56 6.72 -11.65 14.45
C ARG A 56 7.83 -10.74 13.93
N LEU A 57 8.02 -10.65 12.60
CA LEU A 57 8.99 -9.73 12.00
C LEU A 57 8.64 -8.26 12.31
N ALA A 58 7.36 -7.91 12.23
CA ALA A 58 6.88 -6.56 12.57
C ALA A 58 7.09 -6.22 14.06
N GLU A 59 6.85 -7.17 14.98
CA GLU A 59 7.11 -6.98 16.42
C GLU A 59 8.60 -6.75 16.71
N ILE A 60 9.48 -7.52 16.07
CA ILE A 60 10.95 -7.34 16.19
C ILE A 60 11.34 -5.95 15.66
N ALA A 61 10.88 -5.58 14.46
CA ALA A 61 11.15 -4.28 13.87
C ALA A 61 10.67 -3.13 14.77
N ARG A 62 9.48 -3.28 15.36
CA ARG A 62 8.92 -2.31 16.32
C ARG A 62 9.78 -2.17 17.57
N GLY A 63 10.22 -3.29 18.15
CA GLY A 63 11.10 -3.28 19.31
C GLY A 63 12.41 -2.54 19.03
N ILE A 64 13.02 -2.79 17.87
CA ILE A 64 14.26 -2.13 17.43
C ILE A 64 14.02 -0.61 17.20
N ALA A 65 12.95 -0.24 16.52
CA ALA A 65 12.62 1.17 16.29
C ALA A 65 12.38 1.93 17.60
N LEU A 66 11.63 1.36 18.54
CA LEU A 66 11.37 1.96 19.85
C LEU A 66 12.62 2.09 20.71
N SER A 67 13.54 1.11 20.66
CA SER A 67 14.80 1.18 21.41
C SER A 67 15.66 2.36 20.96
N ARG A 68 15.68 2.68 19.66
CA ARG A 68 16.40 3.86 19.15
C ARG A 68 15.81 5.16 19.64
N VAL A 69 14.47 5.28 19.67
CA VAL A 69 13.79 6.47 20.20
C VAL A 69 14.10 6.69 21.68
N THR A 70 14.24 5.62 22.46
CA THR A 70 14.56 5.73 23.90
C THR A 70 16.02 6.08 24.20
N HIS A 71 16.95 5.69 23.34
CA HIS A 71 18.38 5.92 23.53
C HIS A 71 18.86 7.25 22.94
N ALA A 72 18.08 7.85 22.06
CA ALA A 72 18.35 9.14 21.48
C ALA A 72 18.08 10.25 22.53
N SER A 73 19.04 10.51 23.41
CA SER A 73 18.94 11.48 24.51
C SER A 73 19.59 12.83 24.18
N GLY A 74 19.26 13.41 23.02
CA GLY A 74 19.76 14.72 22.57
C GLY A 74 18.69 15.80 22.60
N GLN A 75 19.05 17.03 22.95
CA GLN A 75 18.15 18.20 23.07
C GLN A 75 17.41 18.63 21.78
N HIS A 76 17.52 17.88 20.67
CA HIS A 76 16.95 18.20 19.36
C HIS A 76 15.97 17.16 18.82
N GLU A 77 15.56 16.16 19.61
CA GLU A 77 14.72 15.10 19.09
C GLU A 77 13.23 15.42 19.23
N LYS A 78 12.61 15.69 18.10
CA LYS A 78 11.16 15.89 17.98
C LYS A 78 10.38 14.57 18.19
N CYS A 79 11.04 13.40 18.04
CA CYS A 79 10.41 12.09 18.15
C CYS A 79 10.77 11.43 19.47
N THR A 80 9.77 11.25 20.33
CA THR A 80 9.90 10.61 21.67
C THR A 80 8.86 9.52 21.83
N GLN A 81 8.97 8.70 22.86
CA GLN A 81 7.94 7.70 23.17
C GLN A 81 6.55 8.29 23.41
N GLN A 82 6.47 9.57 23.83
CA GLN A 82 5.20 10.26 24.09
C GLN A 82 4.60 10.88 22.82
N THR A 83 5.44 11.20 21.82
CA THR A 83 5.00 11.87 20.59
C THR A 83 4.90 10.91 19.40
N ILE A 84 5.47 9.70 19.52
CA ILE A 84 5.48 8.73 18.43
C ILE A 84 4.06 8.28 18.08
N ARG A 85 3.71 8.38 16.81
CA ARG A 85 2.43 7.93 16.28
C ARG A 85 2.51 6.48 15.85
N VAL A 86 1.37 5.80 15.82
CA VAL A 86 1.30 4.39 15.40
C VAL A 86 0.42 4.28 14.17
N ARG A 87 0.95 3.77 13.07
CA ARG A 87 0.15 3.39 11.91
C ARG A 87 -0.40 1.99 12.12
N ARG A 88 -1.70 1.80 11.90
CA ARG A 88 -2.41 0.57 12.24
C ARG A 88 -3.13 -0.06 11.05
N ASP A 89 -3.32 -1.37 11.13
CA ASP A 89 -4.22 -2.09 10.22
C ASP A 89 -5.63 -1.47 10.28
N TRP A 90 -6.25 -1.22 9.11
CA TRP A 90 -7.61 -0.68 9.02
C TRP A 90 -8.63 -1.47 9.85
N ARG A 91 -8.47 -2.78 9.94
CA ARG A 91 -9.34 -3.67 10.72
C ARG A 91 -9.24 -3.42 12.23
N ALA A 92 -8.13 -2.85 12.70
CA ALA A 92 -7.93 -2.52 14.12
C ALA A 92 -8.56 -1.16 14.53
N PHE A 93 -9.13 -0.44 13.57
CA PHE A 93 -9.81 0.82 13.85
C PHE A 93 -11.25 0.57 14.30
N THR A 94 -11.66 1.30 15.32
CA THR A 94 -13.07 1.37 15.71
C THR A 94 -13.89 2.08 14.63
N ARG A 95 -15.21 1.86 14.61
CA ARG A 95 -16.12 2.59 13.71
C ARG A 95 -15.94 4.12 13.78
N LYS A 96 -15.72 4.67 14.98
CA LYS A 96 -15.50 6.11 15.17
C LYS A 96 -14.21 6.59 14.53
N GLU A 97 -13.12 5.85 14.69
CA GLU A 97 -11.82 6.17 14.10
C GLU A 97 -11.87 6.07 12.56
N LYS A 98 -12.50 5.01 12.01
CA LYS A 98 -12.72 4.87 10.56
C LYS A 98 -13.46 6.06 9.99
N LYS A 99 -14.57 6.47 10.64
CA LYS A 99 -15.33 7.64 10.20
C LYS A 99 -14.55 8.94 10.31
N ALA A 100 -13.72 9.10 11.34
CA ALA A 100 -12.87 10.28 11.47
C ALA A 100 -11.86 10.39 10.33
N TYR A 101 -11.22 9.28 9.94
CA TYR A 101 -10.34 9.23 8.78
C TYR A 101 -11.09 9.53 7.48
N ILE A 102 -12.19 8.83 7.22
CA ILE A 102 -13.01 9.03 6.02
C ILE A 102 -13.45 10.49 5.88
N ASN A 103 -13.94 11.09 6.98
CA ASN A 103 -14.40 12.48 6.98
C ASN A 103 -13.25 13.46 6.69
N SER A 104 -12.03 13.17 7.13
CA SER A 104 -10.88 14.03 6.82
C SER A 104 -10.46 13.95 5.35
N VAL A 105 -10.57 12.76 4.73
CA VAL A 105 -10.35 12.61 3.28
C VAL A 105 -11.45 13.34 2.48
N LEU A 106 -12.71 13.24 2.89
CA LEU A 106 -13.81 13.98 2.27
C LEU A 106 -13.65 15.50 2.45
N CYS A 107 -13.21 15.94 3.63
CA CYS A 107 -12.88 17.36 3.87
C CYS A 107 -11.82 17.86 2.88
N LEU A 108 -10.75 17.11 2.66
CA LEU A 108 -9.68 17.50 1.74
C LEU A 108 -10.18 17.64 0.30
N ARG A 109 -11.23 16.89 -0.05
CA ARG A 109 -11.92 16.99 -1.35
C ARG A 109 -12.72 18.28 -1.49
N GLU A 110 -13.24 18.84 -0.39
CA GLU A 110 -14.02 20.07 -0.37
C GLU A 110 -13.14 21.33 -0.35
N LEU A 111 -11.88 21.23 0.05
CA LEU A 111 -10.94 22.34 0.03
C LEU A 111 -10.50 22.62 -1.42
N PRO A 112 -10.32 23.89 -1.80
CA PRO A 112 -9.87 24.24 -3.16
C PRO A 112 -8.44 23.76 -3.41
N SER A 113 -8.14 23.41 -4.66
CA SER A 113 -6.77 23.16 -5.12
C SER A 113 -5.90 24.41 -4.93
N ILE A 114 -4.65 24.21 -4.54
CA ILE A 114 -3.60 25.25 -4.52
C ILE A 114 -2.67 25.18 -5.74
N THR A 115 -2.80 24.13 -6.56
CA THR A 115 -2.13 24.05 -7.86
C THR A 115 -2.70 25.10 -8.79
N PRO A 116 -1.87 25.97 -9.42
CA PRO A 116 -2.33 26.96 -10.37
C PRO A 116 -3.14 26.34 -11.53
N PRO A 117 -4.32 26.88 -11.88
CA PRO A 117 -5.17 26.32 -12.92
C PRO A 117 -4.58 26.27 -14.33
N ASP A 118 -3.57 27.09 -14.60
CA ASP A 118 -2.80 27.08 -15.85
C ASP A 118 -1.80 25.91 -15.92
N LEU A 119 -1.39 25.38 -14.78
CA LEU A 119 -0.52 24.20 -14.71
C LEU A 119 -1.33 22.90 -14.73
N ALA A 120 -2.47 22.86 -14.07
CA ALA A 120 -3.34 21.69 -14.01
C ALA A 120 -4.82 22.10 -13.96
N PRO A 121 -5.46 22.35 -15.12
CA PRO A 121 -6.86 22.76 -15.18
C PRO A 121 -7.82 21.77 -14.51
N GLY A 122 -7.44 20.48 -14.43
CA GLY A 122 -8.20 19.41 -13.80
C GLY A 122 -8.12 19.38 -12.27
N ALA A 123 -7.17 20.05 -11.65
CA ALA A 123 -7.08 20.12 -10.19
C ALA A 123 -8.18 21.04 -9.64
N LYS A 124 -9.16 20.47 -8.94
CA LYS A 124 -10.31 21.22 -8.39
C LYS A 124 -10.34 21.23 -6.89
N SER A 125 -9.62 20.31 -6.26
CA SER A 125 -9.58 20.16 -4.81
C SER A 125 -8.15 20.02 -4.31
N ARG A 126 -7.98 20.25 -3.01
CA ARG A 126 -6.71 20.02 -2.33
C ARG A 126 -6.24 18.56 -2.45
N TYR A 127 -7.19 17.63 -2.56
CA TYR A 127 -6.90 16.23 -2.85
C TYR A 127 -6.28 16.05 -4.25
N ASP A 128 -6.76 16.78 -5.24
CA ASP A 128 -6.26 16.69 -6.62
C ASP A 128 -4.82 17.18 -6.74
N ASP A 129 -4.32 18.05 -5.85
CA ASP A 129 -2.91 18.48 -5.85
C ASP A 129 -1.95 17.31 -5.68
N PHE A 130 -2.32 16.32 -4.86
CA PHE A 130 -1.56 15.07 -4.71
C PHE A 130 -1.60 14.24 -6.00
N VAL A 131 -2.76 14.17 -6.65
CA VAL A 131 -2.89 13.43 -7.93
C VAL A 131 -2.02 14.08 -9.01
N VAL A 132 -2.03 15.42 -9.12
CA VAL A 132 -1.16 16.18 -10.04
C VAL A 132 0.31 15.85 -9.82
N THR A 133 0.76 15.87 -8.57
CA THR A 133 2.15 15.58 -8.22
C THR A 133 2.56 14.18 -8.70
N HIS A 134 1.71 13.17 -8.45
CA HIS A 134 1.99 11.80 -8.86
C HIS A 134 1.98 11.66 -10.39
N ILE A 135 1.03 12.27 -11.11
CA ILE A 135 0.99 12.27 -12.58
C ILE A 135 2.30 12.81 -13.14
N ASN A 136 2.75 13.98 -12.65
CA ASN A 136 3.94 14.65 -13.16
C ASN A 136 5.22 13.90 -12.89
N GLN A 137 5.26 13.10 -11.82
CA GLN A 137 6.48 12.44 -11.35
C GLN A 137 6.52 10.93 -11.58
N THR A 138 5.46 10.32 -12.09
CA THR A 138 5.33 8.87 -12.24
C THR A 138 6.58 8.20 -12.83
N GLN A 139 7.19 8.80 -13.86
CA GLN A 139 8.35 8.22 -14.55
C GLN A 139 9.70 8.43 -13.84
N ILE A 140 9.72 9.17 -12.74
CA ILE A 140 10.92 9.39 -11.93
C ILE A 140 10.79 8.86 -10.50
N ILE A 141 9.66 8.21 -10.21
CA ILE A 141 9.35 7.68 -8.87
C ILE A 141 8.97 6.19 -8.87
N HIS A 142 8.93 5.54 -10.04
CA HIS A 142 8.71 4.09 -10.18
C HIS A 142 9.91 3.46 -10.90
N TYR A 143 10.34 2.28 -10.46
CA TYR A 143 11.54 1.61 -10.95
C TYR A 143 12.77 2.51 -10.94
N THR A 144 12.90 3.31 -9.88
CA THR A 144 13.96 4.31 -9.66
C THR A 144 14.43 4.23 -8.23
N GLY A 145 15.64 4.70 -7.93
CA GLY A 145 16.16 4.71 -6.57
C GLY A 145 15.41 5.64 -5.60
N THR A 146 14.44 6.41 -6.07
CA THR A 146 13.58 7.26 -5.23
C THR A 146 12.28 6.57 -4.80
N PHE A 147 11.89 5.43 -5.41
CA PHE A 147 10.58 4.83 -5.26
C PHE A 147 10.11 4.74 -3.79
N LEU A 148 10.89 4.07 -2.94
CA LEU A 148 10.50 3.82 -1.55
C LEU A 148 10.44 5.10 -0.72
N ALA A 149 11.47 5.94 -0.80
CA ALA A 149 11.57 7.16 -0.01
C ALA A 149 10.55 8.22 -0.45
N TRP A 150 10.31 8.32 -1.76
CA TRP A 150 9.33 9.24 -2.31
C TRP A 150 7.90 8.87 -1.85
N HIS A 151 7.50 7.61 -1.99
CA HIS A 151 6.15 7.17 -1.60
C HIS A 151 5.94 7.23 -0.08
N ARG A 152 6.99 6.98 0.73
CA ARG A 152 6.98 7.25 2.18
C ARG A 152 6.67 8.71 2.46
N HIS A 153 7.40 9.62 1.81
CA HIS A 153 7.24 11.06 2.01
C HIS A 153 5.89 11.56 1.51
N PHE A 154 5.46 11.08 0.37
CA PHE A 154 4.16 11.40 -0.21
C PHE A 154 3.00 10.97 0.69
N THR A 155 3.04 9.74 1.20
CA THR A 155 2.04 9.22 2.15
C THR A 155 2.05 9.99 3.47
N TRP A 156 3.23 10.33 3.99
CA TRP A 156 3.35 11.13 5.20
C TRP A 156 2.82 12.56 4.98
N SER A 157 3.16 13.19 3.88
CA SER A 157 2.68 14.52 3.52
C SER A 157 1.15 14.57 3.42
N PHE A 158 0.55 13.55 2.82
CA PHE A 158 -0.91 13.41 2.80
C PHE A 158 -1.48 13.29 4.23
N GLU A 159 -0.87 12.47 5.08
CA GLU A 159 -1.25 12.35 6.49
C GLU A 159 -1.16 13.71 7.22
N GLN A 160 -0.08 14.50 7.00
CA GLN A 160 0.03 15.83 7.62
C GLN A 160 -1.03 16.79 7.08
N THR A 161 -1.30 16.78 5.79
CA THR A 161 -2.34 17.63 5.19
C THR A 161 -3.73 17.31 5.77
N LEU A 162 -4.07 16.03 5.99
CA LEU A 162 -5.30 15.67 6.71
C LEU A 162 -5.34 16.24 8.13
N ARG A 163 -4.19 16.30 8.81
CA ARG A 163 -4.09 16.83 10.18
C ARG A 163 -4.22 18.34 10.20
N ASP A 164 -3.46 19.01 9.37
CA ASP A 164 -3.29 20.46 9.42
C ASP A 164 -4.47 21.20 8.79
N GLU A 165 -5.03 20.65 7.70
CA GLU A 165 -6.10 21.30 6.94
C GLU A 165 -7.50 20.76 7.26
N CYS A 166 -7.60 19.49 7.74
CA CYS A 166 -8.89 18.84 8.04
C CYS A 166 -9.04 18.38 9.49
N GLY A 167 -8.10 18.75 10.37
CA GLY A 167 -8.20 18.49 11.82
C GLY A 167 -8.13 17.01 12.21
N TYR A 168 -7.56 16.14 11.37
CA TYR A 168 -7.42 14.72 11.68
C TYR A 168 -6.44 14.48 12.83
N SER A 169 -6.88 13.85 13.89
CA SER A 169 -6.05 13.57 15.08
C SER A 169 -5.78 12.08 15.31
N GLY A 170 -6.38 11.20 14.52
CA GLY A 170 -6.26 9.74 14.65
C GLY A 170 -4.95 9.17 14.12
N ASP A 171 -4.82 7.84 14.23
CA ASP A 171 -3.72 7.08 13.63
C ASP A 171 -3.91 6.95 12.12
N PHE A 172 -2.80 6.81 11.37
CA PHE A 172 -2.90 6.60 9.93
C PHE A 172 -3.04 5.11 9.60
N PRO A 173 -3.97 4.73 8.70
CA PRO A 173 -4.25 3.32 8.41
C PRO A 173 -3.31 2.72 7.36
N TYR A 174 -3.18 1.37 7.39
CA TYR A 174 -2.69 0.60 6.26
C TYR A 174 -3.66 -0.55 5.91
N TRP A 175 -3.61 -0.99 4.66
CA TRP A 175 -4.34 -2.14 4.17
C TRP A 175 -3.46 -3.39 4.24
N ASN A 176 -3.82 -4.34 5.10
CA ASN A 176 -3.10 -5.60 5.25
C ASN A 176 -3.53 -6.60 4.17
N TRP A 177 -2.87 -6.53 3.03
CA TRP A 177 -3.21 -7.29 1.82
C TRP A 177 -3.42 -8.78 2.07
N GLY A 178 -2.51 -9.43 2.81
CA GLY A 178 -2.52 -10.88 3.04
C GLY A 178 -3.79 -11.39 3.72
N ALA A 179 -4.47 -10.54 4.46
CA ALA A 179 -5.71 -10.88 5.14
C ALA A 179 -6.93 -10.96 4.21
N ASP A 180 -6.84 -10.31 3.03
CA ASP A 180 -7.96 -10.14 2.12
C ASP A 180 -7.84 -10.96 0.83
N VAL A 181 -6.78 -11.78 0.70
CA VAL A 181 -6.47 -12.52 -0.54
C VAL A 181 -7.57 -13.47 -1.01
N ASP A 182 -8.37 -14.01 -0.11
CA ASP A 182 -9.42 -14.97 -0.45
C ASP A 182 -10.78 -14.32 -0.78
N ALA A 183 -11.03 -13.12 -0.28
CA ALA A 183 -12.33 -12.45 -0.43
C ALA A 183 -12.20 -10.91 -0.35
N LEU A 184 -11.52 -10.31 -1.32
CA LEU A 184 -11.24 -8.87 -1.35
C LEU A 184 -12.50 -8.00 -1.23
N GLU A 185 -13.60 -8.40 -1.85
CA GLU A 185 -14.89 -7.67 -1.79
C GLU A 185 -15.56 -7.71 -0.41
N LYS A 186 -15.12 -8.62 0.47
CA LYS A 186 -15.58 -8.72 1.86
C LYS A 186 -14.61 -8.08 2.84
N SER A 187 -13.49 -7.54 2.34
CA SER A 187 -12.53 -6.78 3.13
C SER A 187 -13.19 -5.59 3.79
N GLU A 188 -12.89 -5.32 5.06
CA GLU A 188 -13.34 -4.11 5.74
C GLU A 188 -12.86 -2.81 5.05
N VAL A 189 -11.87 -2.90 4.16
CA VAL A 189 -11.44 -1.80 3.30
C VAL A 189 -12.43 -1.58 2.15
N PHE A 190 -13.04 -2.65 1.61
CA PHE A 190 -13.80 -2.62 0.35
C PHE A 190 -15.23 -3.19 0.44
N ASP A 191 -15.76 -3.47 1.62
CA ASP A 191 -17.09 -4.09 1.80
C ASP A 191 -18.29 -3.19 1.45
N GLY A 192 -18.04 -1.93 1.09
CA GLY A 192 -19.09 -0.98 0.71
C GLY A 192 -19.89 -0.43 1.89
N SER A 193 -19.50 -0.74 3.14
CA SER A 193 -20.09 -0.17 4.35
C SER A 193 -19.75 1.32 4.49
N ASP A 194 -20.39 1.98 5.44
CA ASP A 194 -20.12 3.39 5.77
C ASP A 194 -18.80 3.61 6.53
N THR A 195 -18.06 2.54 6.77
CA THR A 195 -16.74 2.52 7.41
C THR A 195 -15.68 1.85 6.53
N SER A 196 -15.94 1.69 5.25
CA SER A 196 -14.97 1.21 4.25
C SER A 196 -14.46 2.35 3.37
N MET A 197 -13.46 2.05 2.54
CA MET A 197 -13.02 2.95 1.46
C MET A 197 -13.94 2.83 0.23
N SER A 198 -15.20 2.45 0.47
CA SER A 198 -16.24 2.09 -0.51
C SER A 198 -16.08 0.72 -1.15
N GLY A 199 -17.16 0.24 -1.75
CA GLY A 199 -17.24 -1.09 -2.33
C GLY A 199 -16.63 -1.20 -3.73
N ASN A 200 -16.95 -2.34 -4.37
CA ASN A 200 -16.61 -2.61 -5.74
C ASN A 200 -17.39 -1.69 -6.71
N GLY A 201 -16.90 -1.59 -7.93
CA GLY A 201 -17.65 -1.00 -9.03
C GLY A 201 -18.87 -1.82 -9.42
N ALA A 202 -19.85 -1.19 -10.07
CA ALA A 202 -20.98 -1.91 -10.65
C ALA A 202 -20.47 -2.99 -11.61
N TYR A 203 -21.14 -4.15 -11.59
CA TYR A 203 -20.77 -5.26 -12.45
C TYR A 203 -20.86 -4.89 -13.93
N MET A 204 -19.81 -5.20 -14.68
CA MET A 204 -19.76 -5.10 -16.14
C MET A 204 -19.55 -6.50 -16.74
N ALA A 205 -20.48 -6.93 -17.62
CA ALA A 205 -20.38 -8.22 -18.27
C ALA A 205 -19.24 -8.25 -19.31
N ASN A 206 -18.63 -9.44 -19.47
CA ASN A 206 -17.63 -9.72 -20.53
C ASN A 206 -16.41 -8.81 -20.52
N GLN A 207 -15.95 -8.38 -19.34
CA GLN A 207 -14.68 -7.68 -19.24
C GLN A 207 -13.53 -8.60 -19.72
N PRO A 208 -12.65 -8.14 -20.60
CA PRO A 208 -11.47 -8.89 -21.00
C PRO A 208 -10.43 -8.88 -19.86
N GLU A 209 -9.46 -9.78 -19.97
CA GLU A 209 -8.25 -9.70 -19.17
C GLU A 209 -7.54 -8.36 -19.36
N VAL A 210 -6.88 -7.90 -18.31
CA VAL A 210 -6.01 -6.72 -18.36
C VAL A 210 -4.63 -7.17 -18.81
N ILE A 211 -4.16 -6.65 -19.93
CA ILE A 211 -2.83 -6.93 -20.45
C ILE A 211 -1.94 -5.72 -20.17
N LEU A 212 -0.92 -5.93 -19.34
CA LEU A 212 0.10 -4.93 -19.08
C LEU A 212 1.25 -5.16 -20.06
N THR A 213 1.43 -4.23 -20.96
CA THR A 213 2.49 -4.28 -21.96
C THR A 213 3.55 -3.23 -21.63
N LEU A 214 4.78 -3.66 -21.43
CA LEU A 214 5.94 -2.80 -21.31
C LEU A 214 6.91 -3.10 -22.45
N PRO A 215 7.22 -2.13 -23.34
CA PRO A 215 8.04 -2.39 -24.52
C PRO A 215 9.38 -3.07 -24.21
N GLY A 216 9.62 -4.23 -24.82
CA GLY A 216 10.84 -5.03 -24.62
C GLY A 216 10.76 -6.04 -23.47
N TYR A 217 9.61 -6.18 -22.81
CA TYR A 217 9.37 -7.12 -21.71
C TYR A 217 8.16 -8.00 -22.01
N PRO A 218 8.02 -9.17 -21.34
CA PRO A 218 6.84 -10.02 -21.48
C PRO A 218 5.56 -9.32 -21.04
N ASP A 219 4.46 -9.55 -21.75
CA ASP A 219 3.13 -9.11 -21.31
C ASP A 219 2.72 -9.81 -20.01
N VAL A 220 2.05 -9.07 -19.14
CA VAL A 220 1.45 -9.62 -17.92
C VAL A 220 -0.07 -9.62 -18.08
N CYS A 221 -0.64 -10.82 -18.19
CA CYS A 221 -2.09 -11.00 -18.26
C CYS A 221 -2.66 -11.15 -16.85
N LEU A 222 -3.61 -10.29 -16.52
CA LEU A 222 -4.31 -10.28 -15.24
C LEU A 222 -5.81 -10.50 -15.48
N PRO A 223 -6.46 -11.37 -14.70
CA PRO A 223 -7.90 -11.60 -14.84
C PRO A 223 -8.68 -10.33 -14.51
N ALA A 224 -9.78 -10.13 -15.21
CA ALA A 224 -10.78 -9.13 -14.83
C ALA A 224 -11.35 -9.46 -13.44
N GLY A 225 -11.80 -8.43 -12.75
CA GLY A 225 -12.49 -8.55 -11.47
C GLY A 225 -13.99 -8.77 -11.64
N SER A 226 -14.73 -8.50 -10.57
CA SER A 226 -16.17 -8.69 -10.49
C SER A 226 -16.96 -7.36 -10.57
N GLY A 227 -16.28 -6.23 -10.83
CA GLY A 227 -16.85 -4.90 -10.92
C GLY A 227 -16.72 -4.26 -12.30
N GLY A 228 -15.89 -3.24 -12.41
CA GLY A 228 -15.50 -2.50 -13.62
C GLY A 228 -16.26 -1.20 -13.83
N GLY A 229 -17.48 -1.07 -13.34
CA GLY A 229 -18.29 0.14 -13.41
C GLY A 229 -18.00 1.13 -12.27
N CYS A 230 -18.85 2.16 -12.17
CA CYS A 230 -18.78 3.13 -11.07
C CYS A 230 -19.02 2.46 -9.71
N VAL A 231 -18.30 2.92 -8.69
CA VAL A 231 -18.57 2.54 -7.30
C VAL A 231 -19.93 3.07 -6.87
N THR A 232 -20.77 2.19 -6.28
CA THR A 232 -22.16 2.49 -5.95
C THR A 232 -22.46 2.47 -4.46
N SER A 233 -21.50 2.06 -3.62
CA SER A 233 -21.70 1.91 -2.17
C SER A 233 -20.55 2.48 -1.37
N GLY A 234 -20.84 2.86 -0.14
CA GLY A 234 -19.85 3.40 0.80
C GLY A 234 -19.66 4.93 0.69
N PRO A 235 -18.74 5.49 1.50
CA PRO A 235 -18.57 6.93 1.63
C PRO A 235 -18.11 7.65 0.36
N PHE A 236 -17.39 6.97 -0.51
CA PHE A 236 -16.81 7.52 -1.75
C PHE A 236 -17.60 7.15 -3.02
N LYS A 237 -18.87 6.70 -2.91
CA LYS A 237 -19.71 6.34 -4.06
C LYS A 237 -19.95 7.50 -5.05
N ASP A 238 -19.93 8.72 -4.56
CA ASP A 238 -20.11 9.93 -5.38
C ASP A 238 -18.78 10.64 -5.68
N TRP A 239 -17.65 9.96 -5.37
CA TRP A 239 -16.30 10.48 -5.61
C TRP A 239 -16.05 10.71 -7.08
N LYS A 240 -15.54 11.89 -7.42
CA LYS A 240 -15.18 12.25 -8.78
C LYS A 240 -13.67 12.23 -8.97
N ILE A 241 -13.22 11.57 -10.01
CA ILE A 241 -11.88 11.66 -10.53
C ILE A 241 -11.86 12.79 -11.56
N ASN A 242 -11.05 13.81 -11.32
CA ASN A 242 -11.01 15.01 -12.15
C ASN A 242 -9.90 14.99 -13.21
N LEU A 243 -8.84 14.19 -12.95
CA LEU A 243 -7.59 14.14 -13.70
C LEU A 243 -7.42 12.80 -14.40
N GLY A 244 -6.69 12.74 -15.52
CA GLY A 244 -6.50 11.53 -16.32
C GLY A 244 -7.71 11.12 -17.14
N PRO A 245 -7.75 9.85 -17.59
CA PRO A 245 -6.75 8.79 -17.45
C PRO A 245 -5.49 9.04 -18.28
N ALA A 246 -4.34 8.49 -17.83
CA ALA A 246 -3.07 8.64 -18.50
C ALA A 246 -2.57 7.35 -19.18
N ASP A 247 -2.80 6.21 -18.55
CA ASP A 247 -2.30 4.90 -18.99
C ASP A 247 -3.37 3.80 -18.95
N LEU A 248 -4.65 4.19 -18.95
CA LEU A 248 -5.72 3.23 -18.76
C LEU A 248 -6.72 3.25 -19.92
N VAL A 249 -6.95 2.06 -20.48
CA VAL A 249 -8.11 1.78 -21.32
C VAL A 249 -9.07 0.89 -20.53
N ILE A 250 -10.31 1.34 -20.31
CA ILE A 250 -11.36 0.56 -19.65
C ILE A 250 -12.30 0.00 -20.73
N PRO A 251 -12.32 -1.34 -20.93
CA PRO A 251 -13.21 -1.94 -21.91
C PRO A 251 -14.67 -1.64 -21.62
N GLY A 252 -15.44 -1.28 -22.66
CA GLY A 252 -16.86 -0.96 -22.55
C GLY A 252 -17.17 0.35 -21.81
N ALA A 253 -16.17 1.12 -21.46
CA ALA A 253 -16.31 2.47 -20.93
C ALA A 253 -15.83 3.47 -21.99
N ASP A 254 -16.57 4.56 -22.14
CA ASP A 254 -16.18 5.68 -23.01
C ASP A 254 -15.13 6.54 -22.30
N VAL A 255 -14.03 5.88 -21.90
CA VAL A 255 -12.91 6.47 -21.16
C VAL A 255 -11.63 5.96 -21.79
N GLY A 256 -11.03 6.75 -22.67
CA GLY A 256 -9.70 6.52 -23.22
C GLY A 256 -8.64 7.33 -22.45
N THR A 257 -7.36 7.09 -22.74
CA THR A 257 -6.26 7.95 -22.27
C THR A 257 -6.46 9.38 -22.77
N SER A 258 -6.13 10.35 -21.92
CA SER A 258 -6.14 11.76 -22.28
C SER A 258 -4.79 12.17 -22.86
N GLU A 259 -4.78 12.98 -23.92
CA GLU A 259 -3.55 13.58 -24.45
C GLU A 259 -2.86 14.46 -23.39
N ASN A 260 -3.66 15.12 -22.54
CA ASN A 260 -3.17 15.86 -21.39
C ASN A 260 -3.89 15.37 -20.11
N PRO A 261 -3.27 14.53 -19.28
CA PRO A 261 -3.90 13.99 -18.08
C PRO A 261 -4.18 15.04 -17.00
N LEU A 262 -3.66 16.25 -17.13
CA LEU A 262 -3.92 17.38 -16.23
C LEU A 262 -5.16 18.21 -16.58
N GLU A 263 -5.80 17.93 -17.70
CA GLU A 263 -7.07 18.55 -18.08
C GLU A 263 -8.24 18.08 -17.22
N TYR A 264 -9.28 18.92 -17.15
CA TYR A 264 -10.49 18.61 -16.38
C TYR A 264 -11.34 17.58 -17.10
N ASN A 265 -11.34 16.36 -16.60
CA ASN A 265 -12.08 15.22 -17.13
C ASN A 265 -12.86 14.49 -16.02
N PRO A 266 -13.95 15.09 -15.50
CA PRO A 266 -14.67 14.55 -14.35
C PRO A 266 -15.41 13.25 -14.69
N ARG A 267 -15.11 12.18 -13.94
CA ARG A 267 -15.76 10.88 -14.08
C ARG A 267 -15.92 10.21 -12.71
N CYS A 268 -16.71 9.15 -12.65
CA CYS A 268 -16.89 8.41 -11.39
C CYS A 268 -15.65 7.57 -11.05
N LEU A 269 -15.42 7.37 -9.74
CA LEU A 269 -14.50 6.34 -9.27
C LEU A 269 -14.99 4.97 -9.74
N ARG A 270 -14.16 4.20 -10.42
CA ARG A 270 -14.41 2.83 -10.84
C ARG A 270 -13.49 1.88 -10.13
N ARG A 271 -13.99 0.70 -9.78
CA ARG A 271 -13.19 -0.40 -9.25
C ARG A 271 -13.57 -1.71 -9.90
N ASP A 272 -12.59 -2.57 -9.99
CA ASP A 272 -12.73 -3.91 -10.54
C ASP A 272 -12.01 -4.90 -9.61
N LEU A 273 -12.56 -5.07 -8.40
CA LEU A 273 -11.91 -5.84 -7.35
C LEU A 273 -11.68 -7.29 -7.79
N THR A 274 -10.46 -7.77 -7.65
CA THR A 274 -10.07 -9.13 -8.03
C THR A 274 -9.20 -9.82 -7.00
N SER A 275 -9.81 -10.74 -6.25
CA SER A 275 -9.08 -11.62 -5.31
C SER A 275 -8.06 -12.50 -6.02
N ALA A 276 -8.24 -12.82 -7.31
CA ALA A 276 -7.30 -13.63 -8.06
C ALA A 276 -5.93 -12.96 -8.20
N VAL A 277 -5.89 -11.65 -8.47
CA VAL A 277 -4.65 -10.88 -8.52
C VAL A 277 -4.03 -10.78 -7.14
N LEU A 278 -4.81 -10.41 -6.13
CA LEU A 278 -4.33 -10.27 -4.77
C LEU A 278 -3.74 -11.59 -4.25
N LYS A 279 -4.42 -12.72 -4.52
CA LYS A 279 -3.97 -14.06 -4.16
C LYS A 279 -2.71 -14.50 -4.89
N LYS A 280 -2.48 -13.99 -6.10
CA LYS A 280 -1.28 -14.30 -6.87
C LYS A 280 -0.03 -13.58 -6.35
N PHE A 281 -0.15 -12.34 -5.84
CA PHE A 281 0.99 -11.47 -5.58
C PHE A 281 1.13 -10.98 -4.13
N ASN A 282 0.07 -11.06 -3.29
CA ASN A 282 0.04 -10.39 -1.99
C ASN A 282 -0.26 -11.31 -0.79
N LYS A 283 -0.05 -12.64 -0.93
CA LYS A 283 -0.16 -13.53 0.23
C LYS A 283 0.83 -13.15 1.32
N PHE A 284 0.52 -13.50 2.55
CA PHE A 284 1.47 -13.34 3.66
C PHE A 284 2.84 -13.95 3.37
N SER A 285 2.87 -15.11 2.67
CA SER A 285 4.12 -15.74 2.24
C SER A 285 4.93 -14.88 1.26
N ASP A 286 4.25 -14.17 0.36
CA ASP A 286 4.93 -13.31 -0.62
C ASP A 286 5.57 -12.12 0.08
N ILE A 287 4.86 -11.53 1.06
CA ILE A 287 5.36 -10.43 1.88
C ILE A 287 6.54 -10.88 2.78
N VAL A 288 6.41 -12.04 3.43
CA VAL A 288 7.50 -12.61 4.24
C VAL A 288 8.73 -12.88 3.39
N ASN A 289 8.57 -13.51 2.22
CA ASN A 289 9.67 -13.79 1.30
C ASN A 289 10.35 -12.50 0.82
N LEU A 290 9.56 -11.48 0.48
CA LEU A 290 10.10 -10.16 0.10
C LEU A 290 11.01 -9.59 1.20
N ILE A 291 10.60 -9.69 2.47
CA ILE A 291 11.35 -9.14 3.61
C ILE A 291 12.61 -9.97 3.90
N VAL A 292 12.52 -11.31 3.88
CA VAL A 292 13.59 -12.17 4.41
C VAL A 292 14.60 -12.62 3.35
N GLN A 293 14.20 -12.66 2.07
CA GLN A 293 15.07 -13.16 1.00
C GLN A 293 15.89 -12.07 0.31
N ASN A 294 15.52 -10.80 0.47
CA ASN A 294 16.23 -9.69 -0.14
C ASN A 294 17.12 -8.99 0.89
N HIS A 295 18.44 -9.02 0.66
CA HIS A 295 19.43 -8.52 1.60
C HIS A 295 19.91 -7.10 1.29
N ASP A 296 19.69 -6.62 0.07
CA ASP A 296 19.99 -5.27 -0.41
C ASP A 296 18.73 -4.58 -0.93
N VAL A 297 18.75 -3.26 -1.00
CA VAL A 297 17.58 -2.45 -1.37
C VAL A 297 17.19 -2.63 -2.82
N TRP A 298 18.11 -2.88 -3.74
CA TRP A 298 17.78 -3.09 -5.16
C TRP A 298 16.91 -4.33 -5.35
N ASN A 299 17.35 -5.46 -4.82
CA ASN A 299 16.57 -6.70 -4.91
C ASN A 299 15.24 -6.58 -4.15
N PHE A 300 15.22 -5.91 -2.99
CA PHE A 300 14.00 -5.66 -2.24
C PHE A 300 13.00 -4.81 -3.02
N GLU A 301 13.45 -3.68 -3.56
CA GLU A 301 12.61 -2.74 -4.29
C GLU A 301 12.10 -3.33 -5.60
N MET A 302 12.98 -3.99 -6.37
CA MET A 302 12.60 -4.62 -7.62
C MET A 302 11.65 -5.81 -7.40
N THR A 303 11.83 -6.60 -6.33
CA THR A 303 10.87 -7.66 -5.98
C THR A 303 9.53 -7.07 -5.58
N MET A 304 9.52 -5.94 -4.88
CA MET A 304 8.29 -5.24 -4.47
C MET A 304 7.51 -4.70 -5.67
N GLN A 305 8.17 -4.12 -6.66
CA GLN A 305 7.55 -3.57 -7.87
C GLN A 305 7.35 -4.63 -8.97
N GLY A 306 8.08 -5.74 -8.90
CA GLY A 306 8.16 -6.79 -9.91
C GLY A 306 9.31 -6.53 -10.90
N PHE A 307 10.08 -7.58 -11.18
CA PHE A 307 11.10 -7.54 -12.24
C PHE A 307 10.40 -7.66 -13.60
N PRO A 308 10.48 -6.66 -14.49
CA PRO A 308 9.75 -6.69 -15.77
C PRO A 308 10.03 -7.92 -16.62
N GLU A 309 11.27 -8.44 -16.56
CA GLU A 309 11.72 -9.64 -17.31
C GLU A 309 10.98 -10.91 -16.89
N THR A 310 10.43 -10.94 -15.69
CA THR A 310 9.77 -12.12 -15.12
C THR A 310 8.27 -12.19 -15.40
N GLY A 311 7.66 -11.09 -15.85
CA GLY A 311 6.22 -10.97 -15.94
C GLY A 311 5.52 -10.95 -14.57
N LEU A 312 6.25 -10.60 -13.50
CA LEU A 312 5.71 -10.42 -12.14
C LEU A 312 5.58 -8.94 -11.86
N ILE A 313 4.51 -8.56 -11.15
CA ILE A 313 4.20 -7.18 -10.78
C ILE A 313 4.46 -6.88 -9.29
N GLY A 314 5.02 -7.84 -8.56
CA GLY A 314 5.31 -7.71 -7.15
C GLY A 314 4.08 -7.41 -6.28
N VAL A 315 4.30 -7.17 -4.98
CA VAL A 315 3.21 -6.85 -4.05
C VAL A 315 2.65 -5.43 -4.27
N HIS A 316 3.46 -4.51 -4.78
CA HIS A 316 3.04 -3.15 -5.11
C HIS A 316 2.04 -3.15 -6.26
N GLY A 317 2.42 -3.72 -7.41
CA GLY A 317 1.49 -3.86 -8.52
C GLY A 317 0.29 -4.74 -8.17
N GLY A 318 0.51 -5.82 -7.40
CA GLY A 318 -0.55 -6.70 -6.92
C GLY A 318 -1.65 -5.95 -6.18
N GLY A 319 -1.32 -5.01 -5.31
CA GLY A 319 -2.29 -4.15 -4.63
C GLY A 319 -3.06 -3.27 -5.60
N HIS A 320 -2.38 -2.51 -6.47
CA HIS A 320 -3.01 -1.64 -7.46
C HIS A 320 -3.95 -2.40 -8.41
N PHE A 321 -3.46 -3.48 -9.02
CA PHE A 321 -4.23 -4.24 -9.99
C PHE A 321 -5.32 -5.12 -9.36
N SER A 322 -5.25 -5.41 -8.05
CA SER A 322 -6.35 -6.07 -7.34
C SER A 322 -7.51 -5.11 -7.03
N MET A 323 -7.24 -3.82 -6.81
CA MET A 323 -8.28 -2.78 -6.77
C MET A 323 -8.90 -2.57 -8.15
N GLY A 324 -8.07 -2.60 -9.18
CA GLY A 324 -8.50 -2.47 -10.56
C GLY A 324 -9.18 -1.13 -10.87
N GLY A 325 -9.90 -1.09 -11.96
CA GLY A 325 -10.73 0.07 -12.34
C GLY A 325 -9.94 1.33 -12.69
N ASP A 326 -10.62 2.45 -12.58
CA ASP A 326 -10.12 3.80 -12.85
C ASP A 326 -10.36 4.67 -11.61
N PRO A 327 -9.31 5.19 -10.98
CA PRO A 327 -7.92 5.26 -11.41
C PRO A 327 -6.99 4.17 -10.81
N GLY A 328 -7.50 3.23 -9.99
CA GLY A 328 -6.70 2.36 -9.13
C GLY A 328 -5.56 1.62 -9.85
N ARG A 329 -5.75 1.22 -11.11
CA ARG A 329 -4.73 0.56 -11.93
C ARG A 329 -4.02 1.47 -12.95
N ASP A 330 -4.38 2.76 -13.03
CA ASP A 330 -3.65 3.73 -13.84
C ASP A 330 -2.41 4.18 -13.07
N VAL A 331 -1.23 3.80 -13.53
CA VAL A 331 0.03 4.05 -12.83
C VAL A 331 0.30 5.55 -12.59
N PHE A 332 -0.29 6.44 -13.39
CA PHE A 332 -0.13 7.89 -13.22
C PHE A 332 -1.16 8.48 -12.26
N VAL A 333 -2.41 8.03 -12.33
CA VAL A 333 -3.57 8.67 -11.68
C VAL A 333 -4.02 7.93 -10.42
N SER A 334 -3.39 6.80 -10.09
CA SER A 334 -3.80 5.89 -8.99
C SER A 334 -4.07 6.58 -7.64
N PRO A 335 -3.40 7.68 -7.21
CA PRO A 335 -3.77 8.39 -6.00
C PRO A 335 -5.18 8.97 -6.01
N GLY A 336 -5.82 9.08 -7.17
CA GLY A 336 -7.22 9.49 -7.30
C GLY A 336 -8.20 8.52 -6.64
N ASP A 337 -7.84 7.24 -6.44
CA ASP A 337 -8.59 6.33 -5.58
C ASP A 337 -8.21 6.53 -4.10
N PRO A 338 -9.16 6.86 -3.21
CA PRO A 338 -8.85 7.05 -1.80
C PRO A 338 -8.20 5.85 -1.09
N ALA A 339 -8.33 4.63 -1.61
CA ALA A 339 -7.68 3.45 -1.07
C ALA A 339 -6.17 3.38 -1.37
N PHE A 340 -5.66 4.21 -2.30
CA PHE A 340 -4.24 4.36 -2.59
C PHE A 340 -3.40 4.55 -1.32
N TRP A 341 -3.85 5.39 -0.42
CA TRP A 341 -3.14 5.75 0.81
C TRP A 341 -2.98 4.58 1.77
N HIS A 342 -4.00 3.72 1.86
CA HIS A 342 -3.95 2.48 2.64
C HIS A 342 -2.97 1.48 2.03
N HIS A 343 -2.94 1.38 0.70
CA HIS A 343 -2.03 0.53 -0.04
C HIS A 343 -0.57 0.98 0.14
N HIS A 344 -0.28 2.27 -0.10
CA HIS A 344 1.08 2.80 0.05
C HIS A 344 1.56 2.88 1.49
N SER A 345 0.67 3.02 2.46
CA SER A 345 1.02 2.85 3.87
C SER A 345 1.46 1.40 4.17
N MET A 346 0.89 0.40 3.50
CA MET A 346 1.36 -0.99 3.62
C MET A 346 2.69 -1.20 2.87
N VAL A 347 2.91 -0.58 1.71
CA VAL A 347 4.22 -0.57 1.02
C VAL A 347 5.30 -0.03 1.95
N ASP A 348 5.05 1.12 2.58
CA ASP A 348 5.99 1.72 3.56
C ASP A 348 6.18 0.82 4.80
N ARG A 349 5.10 0.16 5.30
CA ARG A 349 5.22 -0.79 6.42
C ARG A 349 6.15 -1.95 6.09
N VAL A 350 6.07 -2.52 4.91
CA VAL A 350 6.92 -3.65 4.49
C VAL A 350 8.38 -3.21 4.39
N TRP A 351 8.64 -2.02 3.82
CA TRP A 351 9.98 -1.43 3.80
C TRP A 351 10.49 -1.10 5.21
N TRP A 352 9.65 -0.52 6.05
CA TRP A 352 9.99 -0.22 7.45
C TRP A 352 10.37 -1.48 8.24
N ILE A 353 9.66 -2.60 8.06
CA ILE A 353 10.03 -3.89 8.68
C ILE A 353 11.42 -4.30 8.17
N TRP A 354 11.63 -4.33 6.85
CA TRP A 354 12.88 -4.71 6.23
C TRP A 354 14.06 -3.87 6.74
N GLN A 355 13.93 -2.54 6.81
CA GLN A 355 14.97 -1.65 7.33
C GLN A 355 15.30 -1.97 8.80
N ASN A 356 14.29 -2.14 9.63
CA ASN A 356 14.50 -2.30 11.07
C ASN A 356 15.06 -3.67 11.46
N LEU A 357 14.92 -4.70 10.64
CA LEU A 357 15.51 -6.01 10.89
C LEU A 357 17.05 -6.02 10.75
N ASP A 358 17.61 -5.07 10.01
CA ASP A 358 19.05 -4.87 9.88
C ASP A 358 19.37 -3.38 9.72
N TRP A 359 19.10 -2.62 10.76
CA TRP A 359 19.10 -1.15 10.72
C TRP A 359 20.44 -0.55 10.31
N GLU A 360 21.55 -1.13 10.77
CA GLU A 360 22.89 -0.56 10.55
C GLU A 360 23.29 -0.60 9.08
N THR A 361 22.83 -1.59 8.34
CA THR A 361 23.15 -1.75 6.91
C THR A 361 22.06 -1.19 6.00
N ARG A 362 20.78 -1.19 6.43
CA ARG A 362 19.63 -0.90 5.57
C ARG A 362 19.01 0.48 5.74
N ARG A 363 19.40 1.21 6.79
CA ARG A 363 18.84 2.53 7.08
C ARG A 363 18.96 3.47 5.88
N ASP A 364 20.17 3.61 5.36
CA ASP A 364 20.52 4.56 4.31
C ASP A 364 20.87 3.86 2.98
N ASP A 365 20.45 2.58 2.83
CA ASP A 365 20.69 1.81 1.63
C ASP A 365 19.80 2.34 0.49
N ILE A 366 20.43 2.73 -0.62
CA ILE A 366 19.79 3.28 -1.83
C ILE A 366 20.40 2.61 -3.05
N SER A 367 19.55 2.25 -4.00
CA SER A 367 19.98 1.74 -5.31
C SER A 367 18.98 2.14 -6.38
N GLY A 368 19.46 2.38 -7.58
CA GLY A 368 18.65 2.74 -8.74
C GLY A 368 19.00 4.12 -9.31
N THR A 369 18.47 4.41 -10.48
CA THR A 369 18.68 5.65 -11.22
C THR A 369 17.49 6.58 -11.07
N GLY A 370 17.54 7.77 -11.68
CA GLY A 370 16.51 8.80 -11.55
C GLY A 370 15.36 8.70 -12.56
N THR A 371 15.33 7.68 -13.43
CA THR A 371 14.28 7.52 -14.45
C THR A 371 13.78 6.08 -14.49
N PHE A 372 12.52 5.90 -14.87
CA PHE A 372 11.84 4.61 -15.01
C PHE A 372 12.70 3.62 -15.82
N LEU A 373 13.13 2.51 -15.18
CA LEU A 373 14.01 1.51 -15.77
C LEU A 373 15.26 2.08 -16.46
N ASN A 374 15.77 3.21 -15.94
CA ASN A 374 16.91 3.93 -16.50
C ASN A 374 16.73 4.35 -17.99
N LYS A 375 15.50 4.76 -18.34
CA LYS A 375 15.15 5.20 -19.72
C LYS A 375 14.45 6.55 -19.69
N PRO A 376 15.13 7.63 -20.21
CA PRO A 376 16.53 7.70 -20.68
C PRO A 376 17.52 7.45 -19.52
N PRO A 377 18.77 7.07 -19.82
CA PRO A 377 19.78 6.87 -18.79
C PRO A 377 20.04 8.13 -17.96
N THR A 378 20.10 7.95 -16.64
CA THR A 378 20.37 9.02 -15.67
C THR A 378 21.39 8.56 -14.63
N PRO A 379 22.03 9.49 -13.88
CA PRO A 379 22.85 9.13 -12.73
C PRO A 379 22.07 8.32 -11.69
N ASN A 380 22.81 7.60 -10.87
CA ASN A 380 22.22 6.94 -9.69
C ASN A 380 21.67 7.97 -8.70
N THR A 381 20.55 7.61 -8.09
CA THR A 381 19.99 8.33 -6.94
C THR A 381 20.96 8.29 -5.76
N THR A 382 21.03 9.34 -4.99
CA THR A 382 21.89 9.47 -3.81
C THR A 382 21.10 9.97 -2.62
N LEU A 383 21.70 9.91 -1.43
CA LEU A 383 21.11 10.48 -0.21
C LEU A 383 20.88 11.99 -0.27
N ASP A 384 21.57 12.70 -1.15
CA ASP A 384 21.40 14.14 -1.40
C ASP A 384 20.37 14.46 -2.49
N THR A 385 19.80 13.44 -3.15
CA THR A 385 18.72 13.63 -4.13
C THR A 385 17.53 14.30 -3.43
N LEU A 386 17.02 15.37 -4.03
CA LEU A 386 15.87 16.10 -3.51
C LEU A 386 14.57 15.43 -3.94
N ILE A 387 13.68 15.27 -2.99
CA ILE A 387 12.28 14.91 -3.20
C ILE A 387 11.49 16.21 -3.10
N ASP A 388 10.81 16.54 -4.18
CA ASP A 388 9.96 17.72 -4.31
C ASP A 388 8.53 17.25 -4.63
N LEU A 389 7.59 17.54 -3.76
CA LEU A 389 6.19 17.18 -3.96
C LEU A 389 5.36 18.29 -4.59
N GLY A 390 6.02 19.35 -5.08
CA GLY A 390 5.36 20.49 -5.71
C GLY A 390 4.25 21.06 -4.83
N PHE A 391 3.08 21.28 -5.40
CA PHE A 391 1.93 21.83 -4.67
C PHE A 391 1.27 20.84 -3.68
N ALA A 392 1.64 19.57 -3.71
CA ALA A 392 1.08 18.61 -2.74
C ALA A 392 1.55 18.90 -1.32
N SER A 393 2.83 19.25 -1.12
CA SER A 393 3.37 19.49 0.23
C SER A 393 4.74 20.17 0.18
N GLY A 394 4.91 21.20 0.99
CA GLY A 394 6.15 21.72 1.56
C GLY A 394 7.29 22.05 0.58
N GLU A 395 8.44 22.33 1.17
CA GLU A 395 9.68 22.56 0.44
C GLU A 395 10.36 21.22 0.09
N PRO A 396 11.18 21.17 -0.98
CA PRO A 396 11.97 20.01 -1.32
C PRO A 396 12.84 19.52 -0.16
N ILE A 397 12.92 18.21 0.03
CA ILE A 397 13.67 17.58 1.12
C ILE A 397 14.67 16.56 0.58
N ALA A 398 15.86 16.49 1.16
CA ALA A 398 16.86 15.50 0.76
C ALA A 398 16.48 14.10 1.24
N MET A 399 16.76 13.08 0.42
CA MET A 399 16.43 11.68 0.76
C MET A 399 16.98 11.26 2.13
N LYS A 400 18.19 11.67 2.50
CA LYS A 400 18.79 11.36 3.81
C LYS A 400 17.93 11.76 5.00
N GLU A 401 17.09 12.80 4.87
CA GLU A 401 16.21 13.29 5.94
C GLU A 401 14.95 12.44 6.10
N ILE A 402 14.64 11.59 5.11
CA ILE A 402 13.39 10.82 5.04
C ILE A 402 13.58 9.30 5.03
N MET A 403 14.80 8.83 5.27
CA MET A 403 15.09 7.39 5.32
C MET A 403 14.61 6.71 6.61
N SER A 404 14.47 7.46 7.71
CA SER A 404 14.05 6.93 9.01
C SER A 404 12.68 7.47 9.42
N THR A 405 11.77 6.58 9.83
CA THR A 405 10.43 6.98 10.32
C THR A 405 10.42 7.62 11.71
N THR A 406 11.58 7.66 12.39
CA THR A 406 11.75 8.23 13.73
C THR A 406 12.77 9.37 13.76
N ALA A 407 13.11 9.92 12.60
CA ALA A 407 14.03 11.06 12.44
C ALA A 407 13.55 12.01 11.34
N GLY A 408 14.23 13.14 11.18
CA GLY A 408 13.84 14.18 10.23
C GLY A 408 12.45 14.75 10.56
N PRO A 409 11.54 14.82 9.57
CA PRO A 409 10.17 15.29 9.82
C PRO A 409 9.27 14.23 10.46
N TYR A 410 9.71 12.98 10.53
CA TYR A 410 8.88 11.84 10.91
C TYR A 410 8.97 11.49 12.38
N CYS A 411 7.85 11.01 12.91
CA CYS A 411 7.78 10.39 14.23
C CYS A 411 6.65 9.36 14.24
N TYR A 412 6.85 8.23 13.57
CA TYR A 412 5.88 7.14 13.55
C TYR A 412 6.53 5.76 13.46
N ILE A 413 5.76 4.76 13.89
CA ILE A 413 6.05 3.33 13.76
C ILE A 413 4.79 2.61 13.26
N TYR A 414 4.94 1.34 12.96
CA TYR A 414 3.83 0.45 12.63
C TYR A 414 3.49 -0.51 13.77
N ALA A 415 2.18 -0.82 13.92
CA ALA A 415 1.68 -1.89 14.77
C ALA A 415 1.67 -3.22 14.03
#